data_df4fc5caf6be26d96e4fe29094799848
#
_entry.id   df4fc5caf6be26d96e4fe29094799848
#
_cell.length_a   1.000
_cell.length_b   1.000
_cell.length_c   1.000
_cell.angle_alpha   90.00
_cell.angle_beta   90.00
_cell.angle_gamma   90.00
#
_symmetry.space_group_name_H-M   'P 1'
#
loop_
_entity.id
_entity.type
_entity.pdbx_description
1 polymer ?
#
loop_
_entity_poly.entity_id
_entity_poly.type
_entity_poly.pdbx_seq_one_letter_code
_entity_poly.pdbx_strand_id
1 'polypeptide(L)'
;MERLNDIYLELLDWLRYEGKPSPRIWHPLYHTYPWGLRFELGVYELDDTAEYVQSARDRGRRIWDAVFASEDEVLVIFDTTPDTALKQELKTCQLQRIRAQGICPIPGKDTADEEPTFFYRHLYRAAAKDIPFDAILKRIVEEQTITGGLMRYWSRVYFYNRTKKLLFHPYDDRGADLIGPDRESLRPWYRELNDLLLDWNRGDMDKKWKIRPVYLRILTRDLTPGTERSLRIALEQIFAGSELTVSAFTPYWKTPGWGELNVCAQTPKSLEYLHKRLADHWEGDCASENIRLPNVGFLWVHE
;
A
#
# COMPACT_ATOMS: atom_id res chain seq x y z
N MET A 1 29.87 -3.56 -2.20
CA MET A 1 28.74 -3.24 -3.09
C MET A 1 27.65 -4.27 -2.80
N GLU A 2 26.51 -3.81 -2.33
CA GLU A 2 25.35 -4.66 -2.01
C GLU A 2 24.90 -5.43 -3.25
N ARG A 3 24.59 -6.72 -3.10
CA ARG A 3 24.16 -7.57 -4.20
C ARG A 3 22.69 -7.29 -4.53
N LEU A 4 22.29 -7.36 -5.78
CA LEU A 4 20.88 -7.17 -6.17
C LEU A 4 19.94 -8.21 -5.57
N ASN A 5 20.45 -9.41 -5.38
CA ASN A 5 19.69 -10.45 -4.70
C ASN A 5 19.35 -10.07 -3.25
N ASP A 6 20.21 -9.32 -2.57
CA ASP A 6 19.97 -8.88 -1.19
C ASP A 6 18.81 -7.87 -1.15
N ILE A 7 18.75 -6.95 -2.14
CA ILE A 7 17.65 -5.98 -2.30
C ILE A 7 16.34 -6.71 -2.64
N TYR A 8 16.42 -7.75 -3.47
CA TYR A 8 15.24 -8.56 -3.79
C TYR A 8 14.76 -9.35 -2.57
N LEU A 9 15.65 -9.89 -1.77
CA LEU A 9 15.30 -10.58 -0.52
C LEU A 9 14.71 -9.60 0.51
N GLU A 10 15.23 -8.36 0.59
CA GLU A 10 14.62 -7.29 1.40
C GLU A 10 13.15 -7.03 0.98
N LEU A 11 12.89 -6.97 -0.33
CA LEU A 11 11.51 -6.86 -0.83
C LEU A 11 10.64 -8.02 -0.35
N LEU A 12 11.10 -9.25 -0.48
CA LEU A 12 10.34 -10.45 -0.08
C LEU A 12 10.12 -10.51 1.45
N ASP A 13 11.01 -9.95 2.24
CA ASP A 13 10.89 -9.94 3.69
C ASP A 13 9.71 -9.08 4.17
N TRP A 14 9.48 -7.91 3.55
CA TRP A 14 8.35 -7.08 3.94
C TRP A 14 7.05 -7.42 3.19
N LEU A 15 7.11 -8.08 2.03
CA LEU A 15 5.92 -8.63 1.38
C LEU A 15 5.36 -9.77 2.24
N ARG A 16 4.19 -9.57 2.83
CA ARG A 16 3.55 -10.56 3.71
C ARG A 16 2.50 -11.36 2.96
N TYR A 17 2.72 -12.67 2.92
CA TYR A 17 1.75 -13.64 2.44
C TYR A 17 1.36 -14.55 3.61
N GLU A 18 0.08 -14.60 3.96
CA GLU A 18 -0.43 -15.35 5.12
C GLU A 18 0.32 -15.02 6.43
N GLY A 19 0.67 -13.75 6.63
CA GLY A 19 1.36 -13.27 7.84
C GLY A 19 2.86 -13.57 7.93
N LYS A 20 3.44 -14.24 6.93
CA LYS A 20 4.87 -14.58 6.85
C LYS A 20 5.57 -13.80 5.73
N PRO A 21 6.91 -13.67 5.75
CA PRO A 21 7.65 -13.20 4.58
C PRO A 21 7.27 -13.99 3.33
N SER A 22 7.06 -13.30 2.22
CA SER A 22 6.64 -13.98 0.99
C SER A 22 7.83 -14.72 0.36
N PRO A 23 7.68 -15.98 -0.04
CA PRO A 23 8.77 -16.72 -0.70
C PRO A 23 9.04 -16.20 -2.13
N ARG A 24 8.10 -15.46 -2.70
CA ARG A 24 8.19 -14.86 -4.04
C ARG A 24 7.18 -13.73 -4.20
N ILE A 25 7.25 -12.98 -5.29
CA ILE A 25 6.17 -12.06 -5.67
C ILE A 25 5.03 -12.90 -6.26
N TRP A 26 3.88 -12.89 -5.59
CA TRP A 26 2.67 -13.55 -6.06
C TRP A 26 1.83 -12.59 -6.89
N HIS A 27 1.18 -13.09 -7.91
CA HIS A 27 0.29 -12.34 -8.79
C HIS A 27 -1.15 -12.91 -8.71
N PRO A 28 -2.20 -12.08 -8.79
CA PRO A 28 -2.18 -10.61 -8.88
C PRO A 28 -1.91 -9.93 -7.53
N LEU A 29 -1.11 -8.85 -7.54
CA LEU A 29 -0.59 -8.24 -6.32
C LEU A 29 -1.69 -7.75 -5.38
N TYR A 30 -2.66 -7.00 -5.90
CA TYR A 30 -3.74 -6.38 -5.11
C TYR A 30 -4.56 -7.39 -4.30
N HIS A 31 -4.82 -8.56 -4.86
CA HIS A 31 -5.60 -9.62 -4.19
C HIS A 31 -4.77 -10.46 -3.23
N THR A 32 -3.47 -10.50 -3.45
CA THR A 32 -2.55 -11.35 -2.68
C THR A 32 -2.05 -10.67 -1.42
N TYR A 33 -1.78 -9.36 -1.50
CA TYR A 33 -1.18 -8.63 -0.39
C TYR A 33 -2.21 -7.77 0.35
N PRO A 34 -2.11 -7.65 1.68
CA PRO A 34 -3.13 -7.00 2.49
C PRO A 34 -3.25 -5.49 2.20
N TRP A 35 -2.13 -4.85 1.86
CA TRP A 35 -2.07 -3.41 1.63
C TRP A 35 -1.73 -3.12 0.18
N GLY A 36 -2.75 -2.81 -0.59
CA GLY A 36 -2.64 -2.50 -2.01
C GLY A 36 -3.66 -1.48 -2.48
N LEU A 37 -3.25 -0.67 -3.45
CA LEU A 37 -4.11 0.17 -4.27
C LEU A 37 -4.14 -0.42 -5.68
N ARG A 38 -5.30 -0.35 -6.31
CA ARG A 38 -5.49 -0.75 -7.70
C ARG A 38 -6.00 0.43 -8.50
N PHE A 39 -5.31 0.72 -9.58
CA PHE A 39 -5.57 1.85 -10.46
C PHE A 39 -6.09 1.39 -11.80
N GLU A 40 -6.96 2.20 -12.39
CA GLU A 40 -7.41 2.08 -13.76
C GLU A 40 -6.48 2.88 -14.69
N LEU A 41 -5.95 2.23 -15.71
CA LEU A 41 -5.16 2.90 -16.75
C LEU A 41 -6.01 3.19 -17.98
N GLY A 42 -6.66 2.19 -18.54
CA GLY A 42 -7.51 2.35 -19.72
C GLY A 42 -8.83 3.07 -19.42
N VAL A 43 -9.26 3.93 -20.33
CA VAL A 43 -10.57 4.59 -20.28
C VAL A 43 -11.47 3.88 -21.28
N TYR A 44 -12.34 3.02 -20.79
CA TYR A 44 -13.18 2.14 -21.62
C TYR A 44 -14.19 2.87 -22.53
N GLU A 45 -14.49 4.13 -22.22
CA GLU A 45 -15.39 4.96 -23.01
C GLU A 45 -14.76 5.53 -24.29
N LEU A 46 -13.44 5.35 -24.45
CA LEU A 46 -12.72 5.79 -25.64
C LEU A 46 -12.82 4.74 -26.76
N ASP A 47 -13.52 5.07 -27.82
CA ASP A 47 -13.66 4.18 -29.00
C ASP A 47 -12.40 4.16 -29.88
N ASP A 48 -11.62 5.24 -29.86
CA ASP A 48 -10.38 5.33 -30.64
C ASP A 48 -9.22 4.64 -29.92
N THR A 49 -8.64 3.63 -30.58
CA THR A 49 -7.54 2.84 -30.02
C THR A 49 -6.31 3.68 -29.68
N ALA A 50 -6.00 4.71 -30.48
CA ALA A 50 -4.84 5.57 -30.23
C ALA A 50 -5.07 6.48 -29.01
N GLU A 51 -6.27 7.02 -28.87
CA GLU A 51 -6.67 7.82 -27.70
C GLU A 51 -6.69 6.96 -26.43
N TYR A 52 -7.21 5.74 -26.51
CA TYR A 52 -7.20 4.78 -25.40
C TYR A 52 -5.77 4.48 -24.93
N VAL A 53 -4.89 4.11 -25.86
CA VAL A 53 -3.48 3.82 -25.55
C VAL A 53 -2.78 5.04 -24.94
N GLN A 54 -3.02 6.23 -25.49
CA GLN A 54 -2.42 7.46 -24.95
C GLN A 54 -2.95 7.75 -23.54
N SER A 55 -4.25 7.61 -23.32
CA SER A 55 -4.87 7.79 -21.99
C SER A 55 -4.28 6.83 -20.95
N ALA A 56 -4.15 5.56 -21.30
CA ALA A 56 -3.55 4.55 -20.39
C ALA A 56 -2.09 4.90 -20.04
N ARG A 57 -1.34 5.37 -21.01
CA ARG A 57 0.05 5.82 -20.80
C ARG A 57 0.13 7.07 -19.93
N ASP A 58 -0.72 8.05 -20.15
CA ASP A 58 -0.73 9.30 -19.37
C ASP A 58 -1.10 9.03 -17.91
N ARG A 59 -2.11 8.17 -17.66
CA ARG A 59 -2.48 7.73 -16.31
C ARG A 59 -1.35 6.95 -15.63
N GLY A 60 -0.75 6.00 -16.32
CA GLY A 60 0.38 5.23 -15.79
C GLY A 60 1.59 6.12 -15.48
N ARG A 61 1.87 7.11 -16.34
CA ARG A 61 2.91 8.11 -16.10
C ARG A 61 2.60 8.98 -14.89
N ARG A 62 1.38 9.46 -14.74
CA ARG A 62 0.95 10.22 -13.57
C ARG A 62 1.15 9.45 -12.25
N ILE A 63 0.83 8.14 -12.24
CA ILE A 63 1.08 7.30 -11.07
C ILE A 63 2.59 7.21 -10.80
N TRP A 64 3.39 6.99 -11.83
CA TRP A 64 4.85 6.95 -11.70
C TRP A 64 5.40 8.23 -11.11
N ASP A 65 5.05 9.38 -11.65
CA ASP A 65 5.57 10.69 -11.23
C ASP A 65 5.17 11.04 -9.78
N ALA A 66 4.01 10.57 -9.33
CA ALA A 66 3.59 10.72 -7.95
C ALA A 66 4.41 9.82 -7.01
N VAL A 67 4.57 8.53 -7.37
CA VAL A 67 5.16 7.51 -6.48
C VAL A 67 6.69 7.56 -6.46
N PHE A 68 7.35 7.90 -7.60
CA PHE A 68 8.80 7.82 -7.76
C PHE A 68 9.43 9.21 -7.91
N ALA A 69 10.16 9.65 -6.88
CA ALA A 69 11.00 10.84 -7.00
C ALA A 69 12.25 10.51 -7.84
N SER A 70 12.84 11.51 -8.49
CA SER A 70 13.95 11.35 -9.44
C SER A 70 15.14 10.55 -8.90
N GLU A 71 15.45 10.75 -7.62
CA GLU A 71 16.60 10.12 -6.96
C GLU A 71 16.23 8.84 -6.16
N ASP A 72 14.96 8.43 -6.18
CA ASP A 72 14.56 7.18 -5.51
C ASP A 72 15.34 6.01 -6.11
N GLU A 73 15.85 5.13 -5.23
CA GLU A 73 16.47 3.88 -5.65
C GLU A 73 15.39 2.88 -6.07
N VAL A 74 15.48 2.41 -7.30
CA VAL A 74 14.50 1.48 -7.87
C VAL A 74 15.17 0.20 -8.33
N LEU A 75 14.58 -0.93 -7.93
CA LEU A 75 14.87 -2.24 -8.50
C LEU A 75 13.76 -2.55 -9.53
N VAL A 76 14.13 -2.61 -10.81
CA VAL A 76 13.27 -3.13 -11.87
C VAL A 76 13.40 -4.64 -11.87
N ILE A 77 12.28 -5.33 -11.75
CA ILE A 77 12.17 -6.78 -11.73
C ILE A 77 11.44 -7.17 -13.00
N PHE A 78 12.15 -7.80 -13.93
CA PHE A 78 11.63 -8.16 -15.25
C PHE A 78 11.59 -9.68 -15.37
N ASP A 79 10.37 -10.23 -15.37
CA ASP A 79 10.14 -11.66 -15.48
C ASP A 79 9.88 -12.07 -16.93
N THR A 80 10.53 -13.12 -17.39
CA THR A 80 10.41 -13.64 -18.75
C THR A 80 10.19 -15.15 -18.74
N THR A 81 9.52 -15.64 -19.77
CA THR A 81 9.44 -17.07 -20.04
C THR A 81 10.68 -17.54 -20.81
N PRO A 82 10.95 -18.88 -20.88
CA PRO A 82 12.05 -19.41 -21.67
C PRO A 82 11.98 -19.03 -23.16
N ASP A 83 10.77 -18.85 -23.68
CA ASP A 83 10.53 -18.53 -25.09
C ASP A 83 10.58 -17.03 -25.39
N THR A 84 10.79 -16.20 -24.36
CA THR A 84 10.89 -14.75 -24.55
C THR A 84 12.11 -14.42 -25.40
N ALA A 85 11.91 -13.64 -26.46
CA ALA A 85 12.99 -13.02 -27.24
C ALA A 85 13.67 -11.91 -26.41
N LEU A 86 14.34 -12.29 -25.33
CA LEU A 86 14.86 -11.40 -24.28
C LEU A 86 15.62 -10.20 -24.86
N LYS A 87 16.51 -10.41 -25.84
CA LYS A 87 17.27 -9.31 -26.46
C LYS A 87 16.38 -8.25 -27.10
N GLN A 88 15.28 -8.70 -27.74
CA GLN A 88 14.33 -7.79 -28.39
C GLN A 88 13.51 -7.07 -27.33
N GLU A 89 13.03 -7.75 -26.30
CA GLU A 89 12.28 -7.14 -25.21
C GLU A 89 13.12 -6.10 -24.46
N LEU A 90 14.36 -6.42 -24.10
CA LEU A 90 15.27 -5.48 -23.46
C LEU A 90 15.54 -4.25 -24.33
N LYS A 91 15.62 -4.42 -25.68
CA LYS A 91 15.78 -3.31 -26.61
C LYS A 91 14.52 -2.45 -26.67
N THR A 92 13.34 -3.06 -26.78
CA THR A 92 12.05 -2.38 -26.86
C THR A 92 11.79 -1.58 -25.57
N CYS A 93 12.02 -2.20 -24.42
CA CYS A 93 11.91 -1.55 -23.10
C CYS A 93 13.11 -0.66 -22.75
N GLN A 94 14.12 -0.54 -23.62
CA GLN A 94 15.36 0.20 -23.41
C GLN A 94 16.16 -0.19 -22.15
N LEU A 95 15.88 -1.35 -21.56
CA LEU A 95 16.52 -1.84 -20.34
C LEU A 95 18.01 -2.15 -20.53
N GLN A 96 18.49 -2.35 -21.75
CA GLN A 96 19.91 -2.51 -22.04
C GLN A 96 20.75 -1.27 -21.65
N ARG A 97 20.12 -0.12 -21.43
CA ARG A 97 20.80 1.11 -20.97
C ARG A 97 21.12 1.07 -19.48
N ILE A 98 20.42 0.23 -18.74
CA ILE A 98 20.66 -0.01 -17.31
C ILE A 98 21.62 -1.21 -17.20
N ARG A 99 22.64 -1.12 -16.36
CA ARG A 99 23.53 -2.26 -16.12
C ARG A 99 22.74 -3.39 -15.47
N ALA A 100 22.43 -4.42 -16.25
CA ALA A 100 21.85 -5.65 -15.73
C ALA A 100 22.82 -6.30 -14.75
N GLN A 101 22.35 -6.79 -13.63
CA GLN A 101 23.24 -7.25 -12.58
C GLN A 101 22.88 -8.61 -11.99
N GLY A 102 21.74 -9.20 -12.37
CA GLY A 102 21.38 -10.51 -11.84
C GLY A 102 20.30 -11.21 -12.65
N ILE A 103 20.41 -12.53 -12.71
CA ILE A 103 19.37 -13.42 -13.26
C ILE A 103 19.12 -14.49 -12.21
N CYS A 104 17.87 -14.56 -11.73
CA CYS A 104 17.42 -15.63 -10.85
C CYS A 104 16.44 -16.52 -11.61
N PRO A 105 16.64 -17.83 -11.69
CA PRO A 105 15.60 -18.75 -12.11
C PRO A 105 14.51 -18.77 -11.03
N ILE A 106 13.25 -18.64 -11.43
CA ILE A 106 12.12 -18.75 -10.53
C ILE A 106 11.42 -20.07 -10.81
N PRO A 107 11.42 -21.03 -9.87
CA PRO A 107 10.53 -22.16 -9.98
C PRO A 107 9.11 -21.65 -9.81
N GLY A 108 8.29 -21.69 -10.87
CA GLY A 108 6.94 -21.12 -10.83
C GLY A 108 5.86 -22.15 -11.08
N LYS A 109 4.91 -22.24 -10.15
CA LYS A 109 3.51 -22.46 -10.49
C LYS A 109 2.80 -21.16 -10.19
N ASP A 110 2.26 -20.49 -11.20
CA ASP A 110 1.49 -19.27 -11.01
C ASP A 110 0.05 -19.56 -10.57
N THR A 111 -0.47 -20.73 -10.86
CA THR A 111 -1.77 -21.23 -10.43
C THR A 111 -1.67 -22.69 -9.99
N ALA A 112 -2.61 -23.15 -9.19
CA ALA A 112 -2.62 -24.52 -8.64
C ALA A 112 -2.76 -25.61 -9.71
N ASP A 113 -3.16 -25.26 -10.94
CA ASP A 113 -3.59 -26.18 -12.00
C ASP A 113 -2.70 -26.18 -13.25
N GLU A 114 -1.63 -25.35 -13.31
CA GLU A 114 -0.77 -25.28 -14.49
C GLU A 114 0.57 -25.97 -14.29
N GLU A 115 1.13 -26.53 -15.39
CA GLU A 115 2.47 -27.10 -15.40
C GLU A 115 3.51 -26.08 -14.94
N PRO A 116 4.60 -26.53 -14.26
CA PRO A 116 5.61 -25.64 -13.75
C PRO A 116 6.27 -24.86 -14.90
N THR A 117 5.94 -23.60 -15.04
CA THR A 117 6.57 -22.67 -15.97
C THR A 117 7.78 -22.08 -15.29
N PHE A 118 8.97 -22.26 -15.85
CA PHE A 118 10.19 -21.63 -15.33
C PHE A 118 10.27 -20.23 -15.90
N PHE A 119 10.26 -19.24 -15.01
CA PHE A 119 10.50 -17.86 -15.37
C PHE A 119 11.94 -17.49 -15.03
N TYR A 120 12.54 -16.65 -15.86
CA TYR A 120 13.79 -15.99 -15.56
C TYR A 120 13.48 -14.59 -15.03
N ARG A 121 14.01 -14.25 -13.86
CA ARG A 121 13.90 -12.95 -13.26
C ARG A 121 15.18 -12.17 -13.50
N HIS A 122 15.06 -11.07 -14.21
CA HIS A 122 16.15 -10.15 -14.48
C HIS A 122 16.01 -8.95 -13.53
N LEU A 123 17.07 -8.60 -12.82
CA LEU A 123 17.10 -7.53 -11.84
C LEU A 123 17.96 -6.37 -12.36
N TYR A 124 17.41 -5.17 -12.38
CA TYR A 124 18.10 -3.95 -12.77
C TYR A 124 17.97 -2.91 -11.67
N ARG A 125 19.07 -2.25 -11.32
CA ARG A 125 19.07 -1.20 -10.29
C ARG A 125 19.47 0.12 -10.90
N ALA A 126 18.65 1.15 -10.66
CA ALA A 126 18.93 2.52 -11.11
C ALA A 126 18.20 3.54 -10.22
N ALA A 127 18.54 4.82 -10.36
CA ALA A 127 17.69 5.90 -9.88
C ALA A 127 16.42 5.98 -10.76
N ALA A 128 15.31 6.43 -10.20
CA ALA A 128 14.04 6.48 -10.93
C ALA A 128 14.13 7.29 -12.24
N LYS A 129 14.89 8.39 -12.24
CA LYS A 129 15.15 9.21 -13.44
C LYS A 129 15.85 8.48 -14.58
N ASP A 130 16.63 7.45 -14.27
CA ASP A 130 17.41 6.66 -15.25
C ASP A 130 16.62 5.45 -15.78
N ILE A 131 15.43 5.21 -15.24
CA ILE A 131 14.55 4.11 -15.66
C ILE A 131 13.76 4.57 -16.90
N PRO A 132 13.81 3.85 -18.03
CA PRO A 132 13.07 4.16 -19.23
C PRO A 132 11.59 3.79 -19.10
N PHE A 133 10.91 4.34 -18.09
CA PHE A 133 9.54 3.95 -17.72
C PHE A 133 8.56 4.10 -18.88
N ASP A 134 8.64 5.20 -19.64
CA ASP A 134 7.73 5.45 -20.78
C ASP A 134 7.86 4.38 -21.87
N ALA A 135 9.06 3.89 -22.11
CA ALA A 135 9.29 2.82 -23.10
C ALA A 135 8.71 1.48 -22.59
N ILE A 136 8.86 1.20 -21.29
CA ILE A 136 8.33 0.00 -20.67
C ILE A 136 6.79 0.06 -20.63
N LEU A 137 6.23 1.16 -20.18
CA LEU A 137 4.78 1.36 -20.11
C LEU A 137 4.14 1.30 -21.49
N LYS A 138 4.75 1.96 -22.47
CA LYS A 138 4.31 1.88 -23.87
C LYS A 138 4.24 0.41 -24.32
N ARG A 139 5.27 -0.36 -24.03
CA ARG A 139 5.32 -1.78 -24.41
C ARG A 139 4.20 -2.58 -23.76
N ILE A 140 3.93 -2.34 -22.47
CA ILE A 140 2.87 -3.03 -21.73
C ILE A 140 1.49 -2.70 -22.31
N VAL A 141 1.20 -1.43 -22.52
CA VAL A 141 -0.12 -0.96 -22.99
C VAL A 141 -0.37 -1.38 -24.46
N GLU A 142 0.58 -1.14 -25.36
CA GLU A 142 0.41 -1.44 -26.79
C GLU A 142 0.32 -2.94 -27.09
N GLU A 143 0.98 -3.77 -26.30
CA GLU A 143 0.95 -5.20 -26.50
C GLU A 143 -0.45 -5.77 -26.36
N GLN A 144 -1.17 -5.38 -25.35
CA GLN A 144 -2.54 -5.85 -25.10
C GLN A 144 -3.52 -5.29 -26.14
N THR A 145 -3.41 -4.00 -26.43
CA THR A 145 -4.40 -3.28 -27.24
C THR A 145 -4.22 -3.55 -28.74
N ILE A 146 -2.98 -3.55 -29.23
CA ILE A 146 -2.68 -3.65 -30.67
C ILE A 146 -2.55 -5.07 -31.15
N THR A 147 -1.97 -5.96 -30.31
CA THR A 147 -1.74 -7.36 -30.71
C THR A 147 -2.88 -8.30 -30.34
N GLY A 148 -3.96 -7.76 -29.74
CA GLY A 148 -5.15 -8.54 -29.35
C GLY A 148 -4.88 -9.60 -28.29
N GLY A 149 -3.86 -9.40 -27.46
CA GLY A 149 -3.51 -10.33 -26.38
C GLY A 149 -2.96 -11.67 -26.85
N LEU A 150 -2.61 -11.80 -28.12
CA LEU A 150 -1.89 -12.97 -28.67
C LEU A 150 -0.44 -12.98 -28.18
N MET A 151 -0.27 -12.80 -26.86
CA MET A 151 1.03 -12.89 -26.23
C MET A 151 1.54 -14.32 -26.31
N ARG A 152 2.47 -14.57 -27.20
CA ARG A 152 3.31 -15.77 -27.11
C ARG A 152 4.29 -15.72 -25.94
N TYR A 153 4.45 -14.54 -25.30
CA TYR A 153 5.52 -14.32 -24.36
C TYR A 153 5.01 -13.47 -23.18
N TRP A 154 4.80 -14.10 -22.06
CA TRP A 154 4.40 -13.44 -20.81
C TRP A 154 5.64 -12.80 -20.17
N SER A 155 5.82 -11.51 -20.36
CA SER A 155 6.77 -10.75 -19.56
C SER A 155 6.02 -9.92 -18.53
N ARG A 156 6.54 -9.88 -17.31
CA ARG A 156 5.99 -9.06 -16.22
C ARG A 156 7.07 -8.12 -15.74
N VAL A 157 6.68 -6.89 -15.47
CA VAL A 157 7.61 -5.88 -14.96
C VAL A 157 7.09 -5.32 -13.66
N TYR A 158 7.93 -5.37 -12.63
CA TYR A 158 7.65 -4.76 -11.34
C TYR A 158 8.72 -3.71 -11.05
N PHE A 159 8.32 -2.63 -10.37
CA PHE A 159 9.20 -1.56 -9.96
C PHE A 159 9.17 -1.47 -8.43
N TYR A 160 10.23 -1.91 -7.79
CA TYR A 160 10.38 -1.77 -6.35
C TYR A 160 11.09 -0.46 -6.03
N ASN A 161 10.33 0.53 -5.53
CA ASN A 161 10.89 1.74 -4.94
C ASN A 161 11.45 1.38 -3.56
N ARG A 162 12.75 1.16 -3.47
CA ARG A 162 13.42 0.79 -2.23
C ARG A 162 13.38 1.91 -1.20
N THR A 163 13.49 3.16 -1.65
CA THR A 163 13.50 4.35 -0.79
C THR A 163 12.21 4.47 0.02
N LYS A 164 11.07 4.19 -0.62
CA LYS A 164 9.73 4.30 -0.02
C LYS A 164 9.13 2.96 0.38
N LYS A 165 9.78 1.83 0.06
CA LYS A 165 9.28 0.46 0.24
C LYS A 165 7.92 0.24 -0.45
N LEU A 166 7.82 0.60 -1.72
CA LEU A 166 6.61 0.44 -2.52
C LEU A 166 6.90 -0.45 -3.74
N LEU A 167 5.98 -1.37 -4.04
CA LEU A 167 6.05 -2.23 -5.22
C LEU A 167 4.95 -1.83 -6.19
N PHE A 168 5.33 -1.33 -7.37
CA PHE A 168 4.43 -0.91 -8.43
C PHE A 168 4.45 -1.91 -9.58
N HIS A 169 3.29 -2.25 -10.12
CA HIS A 169 3.13 -3.21 -11.21
C HIS A 169 2.02 -2.77 -12.18
N PRO A 170 2.36 -2.08 -13.28
CA PRO A 170 1.44 -1.97 -14.40
C PRO A 170 1.36 -3.35 -15.06
N TYR A 171 0.18 -3.99 -15.00
CA TYR A 171 0.05 -5.39 -15.41
C TYR A 171 -0.45 -5.54 -16.86
N ASP A 172 -1.22 -4.59 -17.35
CA ASP A 172 -1.69 -4.50 -18.74
C ASP A 172 -2.16 -3.07 -19.06
N ASP A 173 -2.86 -2.90 -20.18
CA ASP A 173 -3.46 -1.62 -20.60
C ASP A 173 -4.60 -1.15 -19.70
N ARG A 174 -5.23 -2.05 -18.94
CA ARG A 174 -6.38 -1.75 -18.09
C ARG A 174 -5.99 -1.22 -16.73
N GLY A 175 -4.85 -1.64 -16.18
CA GLY A 175 -4.57 -1.23 -14.83
C GLY A 175 -3.18 -1.49 -14.27
N ALA A 176 -3.02 -1.02 -13.03
CA ALA A 176 -1.80 -1.16 -12.26
C ALA A 176 -2.09 -1.38 -10.78
N ASP A 177 -1.21 -2.12 -10.09
CA ASP A 177 -1.24 -2.34 -8.66
C ASP A 177 -0.07 -1.60 -7.98
N LEU A 178 -0.32 -1.00 -6.81
CA LEU A 178 0.69 -0.43 -5.92
C LEU A 178 0.56 -1.07 -4.54
N ILE A 179 1.62 -1.73 -4.09
CA ILE A 179 1.66 -2.44 -2.81
C ILE A 179 2.63 -1.74 -1.87
N GLY A 180 2.27 -1.66 -0.60
CA GLY A 180 3.13 -1.15 0.47
C GLY A 180 3.21 -2.11 1.65
N PRO A 181 4.19 -1.90 2.56
CA PRO A 181 4.36 -2.75 3.74
C PRO A 181 3.22 -2.61 4.73
N ASP A 182 2.58 -1.47 4.75
CA ASP A 182 1.48 -1.13 5.64
C ASP A 182 0.53 -0.12 4.98
N ARG A 183 -0.54 0.16 5.68
CA ARG A 183 -1.57 1.09 5.26
C ARG A 183 -1.07 2.53 5.14
N GLU A 184 -0.24 2.97 6.08
CA GLU A 184 0.20 4.36 6.16
C GLU A 184 1.12 4.72 4.99
N SER A 185 1.95 3.79 4.54
CA SER A 185 2.83 3.97 3.39
C SER A 185 2.08 4.25 2.09
N LEU A 186 0.82 3.79 2.00
CA LEU A 186 -0.02 3.97 0.80
C LEU A 186 -1.04 5.12 0.93
N ARG A 187 -1.26 5.64 2.14
CA ARG A 187 -2.26 6.69 2.39
C ARG A 187 -2.09 7.95 1.54
N PRO A 188 -0.88 8.49 1.32
CA PRO A 188 -0.68 9.64 0.45
C PRO A 188 -1.23 9.38 -0.97
N TRP A 189 -0.92 8.20 -1.51
CA TRP A 189 -1.28 7.81 -2.88
C TRP A 189 -2.78 7.51 -3.03
N TYR A 190 -3.42 6.94 -2.00
CA TYR A 190 -4.87 6.80 -1.97
C TYR A 190 -5.60 8.13 -2.08
N ARG A 191 -5.05 9.21 -1.47
CA ARG A 191 -5.62 10.56 -1.53
C ARG A 191 -5.29 11.28 -2.84
N GLU A 192 -4.04 11.28 -3.21
CA GLU A 192 -3.52 12.04 -4.36
C GLU A 192 -3.99 11.48 -5.71
N LEU A 193 -4.06 10.16 -5.80
CA LEU A 193 -4.44 9.43 -7.02
C LEU A 193 -5.86 8.83 -6.92
N ASN A 194 -6.72 9.42 -6.09
CA ASN A 194 -8.04 8.90 -5.80
C ASN A 194 -8.92 8.76 -7.04
N ASP A 195 -8.80 9.69 -7.98
CA ASP A 195 -9.51 9.70 -9.26
C ASP A 195 -9.06 8.62 -10.25
N LEU A 196 -7.90 8.01 -10.00
CA LEU A 196 -7.38 6.90 -10.81
C LEU A 196 -7.65 5.53 -10.19
N LEU A 197 -8.22 5.46 -8.98
CA LEU A 197 -8.51 4.18 -8.35
C LEU A 197 -9.59 3.43 -9.13
N LEU A 198 -9.35 2.14 -9.38
CA LEU A 198 -10.28 1.29 -10.15
C LEU A 198 -11.64 1.18 -9.45
N ASP A 199 -12.70 1.62 -10.12
CA ASP A 199 -14.05 1.69 -9.55
C ASP A 199 -14.59 0.33 -9.12
N TRP A 200 -14.28 -0.72 -9.85
CA TRP A 200 -14.66 -2.09 -9.49
C TRP A 200 -14.19 -2.51 -8.08
N ASN A 201 -13.00 -2.06 -7.67
CA ASN A 201 -12.43 -2.36 -6.37
C ASN A 201 -12.58 -1.20 -5.37
N ARG A 202 -13.20 -0.09 -5.76
CA ARG A 202 -13.34 1.13 -4.95
C ARG A 202 -13.92 0.84 -3.57
N GLY A 203 -15.03 0.10 -3.51
CA GLY A 203 -15.68 -0.22 -2.26
C GLY A 203 -14.80 -0.98 -1.26
N ASP A 204 -13.93 -1.87 -1.74
CA ASP A 204 -13.01 -2.61 -0.89
C ASP A 204 -11.80 -1.76 -0.48
N MET A 205 -11.31 -0.90 -1.37
CA MET A 205 -10.30 0.08 -1.03
C MET A 205 -10.82 1.06 0.01
N ASP A 206 -12.00 1.64 -0.19
CA ASP A 206 -12.59 2.60 0.73
C ASP A 206 -12.79 2.02 2.14
N LYS A 207 -13.21 0.75 2.27
CA LYS A 207 -13.30 0.08 3.57
C LYS A 207 -11.95 0.06 4.29
N LYS A 208 -10.86 -0.16 3.54
CA LYS A 208 -9.49 -0.16 4.10
C LYS A 208 -9.01 1.25 4.44
N TRP A 209 -9.43 2.27 3.67
CA TRP A 209 -8.86 3.61 3.69
C TRP A 209 -9.78 4.67 4.27
N LYS A 210 -11.05 4.34 4.52
CA LYS A 210 -12.03 5.28 5.05
C LYS A 210 -11.60 5.74 6.44
N ILE A 211 -11.37 7.05 6.56
CA ILE A 211 -11.16 7.71 7.83
C ILE A 211 -12.54 7.86 8.47
N ARG A 212 -12.71 7.32 9.67
CA ARG A 212 -13.95 7.43 10.43
C ARG A 212 -13.74 8.36 11.62
N PRO A 213 -14.71 9.20 11.96
CA PRO A 213 -14.70 9.87 13.23
C PRO A 213 -14.89 8.83 14.36
N VAL A 214 -14.03 8.90 15.33
CA VAL A 214 -14.14 8.10 16.56
C VAL A 214 -14.27 9.05 17.72
N TYR A 215 -15.25 8.81 18.56
CA TYR A 215 -15.53 9.60 19.74
C TYR A 215 -15.21 8.77 20.98
N LEU A 216 -14.39 9.35 21.86
CA LEU A 216 -14.10 8.77 23.17
C LEU A 216 -14.54 9.70 24.25
N ARG A 217 -15.12 9.14 25.29
CA ARG A 217 -15.44 9.85 26.52
C ARG A 217 -14.68 9.20 27.66
N ILE A 218 -13.79 9.95 28.27
CA ILE A 218 -12.97 9.50 29.38
C ILE A 218 -13.50 10.12 30.67
N LEU A 219 -13.84 9.27 31.64
CA LEU A 219 -14.23 9.70 32.97
C LEU A 219 -13.13 9.30 33.97
N THR A 220 -12.73 10.24 34.81
CA THR A 220 -11.73 10.01 35.85
C THR A 220 -12.14 10.63 37.19
N ARG A 221 -11.72 10.01 38.30
CA ARG A 221 -11.97 10.57 39.66
C ARG A 221 -10.99 11.66 40.05
N ASP A 222 -9.76 11.60 39.52
CA ASP A 222 -8.68 12.46 39.96
C ASP A 222 -8.42 13.58 38.95
N LEU A 223 -9.17 14.65 39.07
CA LEU A 223 -9.04 15.86 38.27
C LEU A 223 -7.84 16.71 38.74
N THR A 224 -6.64 16.28 38.39
CA THR A 224 -5.45 17.09 38.60
C THR A 224 -4.87 17.53 37.25
N PRO A 225 -4.17 18.68 37.18
CA PRO A 225 -3.46 19.05 35.94
C PRO A 225 -2.42 18.02 35.50
N GLY A 226 -1.89 17.22 36.44
CA GLY A 226 -0.97 16.11 36.14
C GLY A 226 -1.66 14.97 35.43
N THR A 227 -2.84 14.56 35.89
CA THR A 227 -3.66 13.49 35.27
C THR A 227 -4.09 13.89 33.88
N GLU A 228 -4.56 15.12 33.69
CA GLU A 228 -4.94 15.60 32.34
C GLU A 228 -3.77 15.56 31.37
N ARG A 229 -2.59 16.02 31.79
CA ARG A 229 -1.38 16.02 30.95
C ARG A 229 -0.98 14.60 30.55
N SER A 230 -1.01 13.66 31.50
CA SER A 230 -0.68 12.25 31.24
C SER A 230 -1.66 11.61 30.26
N LEU A 231 -2.96 11.87 30.39
CA LEU A 231 -3.99 11.40 29.47
C LEU A 231 -3.80 11.96 28.06
N ARG A 232 -3.50 13.25 27.92
CA ARG A 232 -3.24 13.86 26.62
C ARG A 232 -2.04 13.22 25.91
N ILE A 233 -0.93 13.04 26.61
CA ILE A 233 0.27 12.39 26.07
C ILE A 233 -0.05 10.97 25.61
N ALA A 234 -0.79 10.20 26.42
CA ALA A 234 -1.20 8.84 26.05
C ALA A 234 -2.10 8.80 24.80
N LEU A 235 -3.07 9.71 24.72
CA LEU A 235 -3.95 9.83 23.56
C LEU A 235 -3.17 10.21 22.30
N GLU A 236 -2.24 11.16 22.39
CA GLU A 236 -1.37 11.54 21.26
C GLU A 236 -0.55 10.34 20.74
N GLN A 237 -0.06 9.48 21.64
CA GLN A 237 0.66 8.26 21.26
C GLN A 237 -0.25 7.22 20.61
N ILE A 238 -1.44 6.97 21.19
CA ILE A 238 -2.40 5.98 20.67
C ILE A 238 -2.96 6.40 19.32
N PHE A 239 -3.23 7.70 19.16
CA PHE A 239 -3.77 8.27 17.94
C PHE A 239 -2.70 8.89 17.01
N ALA A 240 -1.42 8.55 17.21
CA ALA A 240 -0.35 9.04 16.34
C ALA A 240 -0.70 8.86 14.86
N GLY A 241 -0.56 9.92 14.07
CA GLY A 241 -0.93 9.94 12.65
C GLY A 241 -2.43 10.17 12.37
N SER A 242 -3.24 10.46 13.39
CA SER A 242 -4.66 10.81 13.27
C SER A 242 -4.87 12.31 13.57
N GLU A 243 -5.94 12.90 13.01
CA GLU A 243 -6.38 14.22 13.46
C GLU A 243 -7.08 14.06 14.81
N LEU A 244 -6.49 14.59 15.87
CA LEU A 244 -6.97 14.43 17.23
C LEU A 244 -7.43 15.79 17.80
N THR A 245 -8.66 15.83 18.27
CA THR A 245 -9.20 16.96 19.04
C THR A 245 -9.57 16.46 20.44
N VAL A 246 -9.03 17.12 21.46
CA VAL A 246 -9.27 16.78 22.87
C VAL A 246 -9.91 18.00 23.54
N SER A 247 -11.09 17.84 24.13
CA SER A 247 -11.79 18.89 24.84
C SER A 247 -11.01 19.36 26.09
N ALA A 248 -11.42 20.47 26.66
CA ALA A 248 -11.03 20.80 28.03
C ALA A 248 -11.59 19.77 29.01
N PHE A 249 -10.90 19.57 30.11
CA PHE A 249 -11.40 18.77 31.22
C PHE A 249 -12.53 19.49 31.91
N THR A 250 -13.69 18.84 32.06
CA THR A 250 -14.87 19.44 32.70
C THR A 250 -15.40 18.54 33.83
N PRO A 251 -16.00 19.07 34.88
CA PRO A 251 -16.68 18.27 35.92
C PRO A 251 -17.79 17.42 35.27
N TYR A 252 -17.82 16.13 35.65
CA TYR A 252 -18.86 15.24 35.16
C TYR A 252 -20.15 15.45 35.99
N TRP A 253 -21.20 15.86 35.30
CA TRP A 253 -22.45 16.30 35.94
C TRP A 253 -23.21 15.23 36.71
N LYS A 254 -23.06 13.95 36.33
CA LYS A 254 -23.77 12.82 36.97
C LYS A 254 -23.14 12.34 38.27
N THR A 255 -21.85 12.57 38.45
CA THR A 255 -21.12 12.02 39.60
C THR A 255 -20.17 13.05 40.17
N PRO A 256 -20.48 13.63 41.35
CA PRO A 256 -19.60 14.59 41.99
C PRO A 256 -18.17 14.05 42.22
N GLY A 257 -17.16 14.87 41.99
CA GLY A 257 -15.76 14.50 42.13
C GLY A 257 -15.18 13.77 40.90
N TRP A 258 -15.98 13.55 39.88
CA TRP A 258 -15.51 13.03 38.59
C TRP A 258 -15.39 14.15 37.56
N GLY A 259 -14.43 13.98 36.66
CA GLY A 259 -14.28 14.81 35.47
C GLY A 259 -14.43 14.01 34.19
N GLU A 260 -14.74 14.72 33.12
CA GLU A 260 -14.84 14.15 31.80
C GLU A 260 -13.92 14.86 30.80
N LEU A 261 -13.39 14.08 29.87
CA LEU A 261 -12.62 14.51 28.73
C LEU A 261 -13.25 13.87 27.48
N ASN A 262 -13.62 14.68 26.51
CA ASN A 262 -14.15 14.21 25.26
C ASN A 262 -13.06 14.29 24.18
N VAL A 263 -12.91 13.24 23.41
CA VAL A 263 -11.93 13.10 22.35
C VAL A 263 -12.66 12.80 21.07
N CYS A 264 -12.33 13.53 20.02
CA CYS A 264 -12.73 13.22 18.64
C CYS A 264 -11.47 12.98 17.82
N ALA A 265 -11.41 11.85 17.14
CA ALA A 265 -10.29 11.54 16.26
C ALA A 265 -10.78 11.15 14.88
N GLN A 266 -10.20 11.74 13.84
CA GLN A 266 -10.33 11.24 12.48
C GLN A 266 -9.24 10.19 12.28
N THR A 267 -9.59 8.91 12.38
CA THR A 267 -8.60 7.84 12.38
C THR A 267 -8.99 6.70 11.45
N PRO A 268 -8.00 6.10 10.77
CA PRO A 268 -8.19 4.87 10.03
C PRO A 268 -8.18 3.62 10.91
N LYS A 269 -7.83 3.76 12.19
CA LYS A 269 -7.68 2.62 13.10
C LYS A 269 -9.07 2.04 13.41
N SER A 270 -9.18 0.70 13.45
CA SER A 270 -10.44 0.05 13.83
C SER A 270 -10.75 0.27 15.30
N LEU A 271 -12.02 0.23 15.68
CA LEU A 271 -12.43 0.29 17.09
C LEU A 271 -11.77 -0.82 17.91
N GLU A 272 -11.70 -2.04 17.39
CA GLU A 272 -11.03 -3.16 18.03
C GLU A 272 -9.55 -2.86 18.33
N TYR A 273 -8.82 -2.30 17.36
CA TYR A 273 -7.44 -1.87 17.58
C TYR A 273 -7.34 -0.81 18.68
N LEU A 274 -8.23 0.19 18.64
CA LEU A 274 -8.24 1.27 19.62
C LEU A 274 -8.57 0.75 21.01
N HIS A 275 -9.59 -0.11 21.14
CA HIS A 275 -9.94 -0.77 22.39
C HIS A 275 -8.75 -1.53 22.97
N LYS A 276 -8.09 -2.34 22.16
CA LYS A 276 -6.91 -3.10 22.59
C LYS A 276 -5.78 -2.15 23.05
N ARG A 277 -5.45 -1.13 22.27
CA ARG A 277 -4.37 -0.19 22.63
C ARG A 277 -4.67 0.63 23.87
N LEU A 278 -5.92 1.04 24.04
CA LEU A 278 -6.36 1.75 25.23
C LEU A 278 -6.32 0.85 26.47
N ALA A 279 -6.80 -0.39 26.35
CA ALA A 279 -6.74 -1.38 27.41
C ALA A 279 -5.30 -1.72 27.81
N ASP A 280 -4.43 -2.00 26.84
CA ASP A 280 -3.00 -2.27 27.07
C ASP A 280 -2.29 -1.08 27.77
N HIS A 281 -2.63 0.14 27.38
CA HIS A 281 -1.97 1.34 27.94
C HIS A 281 -2.34 1.59 29.40
N TRP A 282 -3.58 1.28 29.79
CA TRP A 282 -4.08 1.50 31.15
C TRP A 282 -4.30 0.20 31.95
N GLU A 283 -3.79 -0.93 31.48
CA GLU A 283 -3.92 -2.24 32.15
C GLU A 283 -5.36 -2.57 32.53
N GLY A 284 -6.30 -2.24 31.65
CA GLY A 284 -7.74 -2.42 31.89
C GLY A 284 -8.36 -3.56 31.09
N ASP A 285 -9.49 -4.07 31.57
CA ASP A 285 -10.33 -5.03 30.86
C ASP A 285 -11.25 -4.30 29.87
N CYS A 286 -11.32 -4.79 28.64
CA CYS A 286 -12.20 -4.30 27.60
C CYS A 286 -13.40 -5.24 27.50
N ALA A 287 -14.57 -4.80 28.00
CA ALA A 287 -15.82 -5.51 27.82
C ALA A 287 -16.78 -4.66 26.96
N SER A 288 -16.97 -5.07 25.71
CA SER A 288 -17.82 -4.38 24.73
C SER A 288 -17.44 -2.89 24.49
N GLU A 289 -18.39 -2.00 24.40
CA GLU A 289 -18.17 -0.56 24.13
C GLU A 289 -17.55 0.24 25.31
N ASN A 290 -17.29 -0.40 26.45
CA ASN A 290 -16.78 0.26 27.67
C ASN A 290 -15.47 -0.38 28.12
N ILE A 291 -14.44 0.44 28.30
CA ILE A 291 -13.18 0.04 28.92
C ILE A 291 -13.16 0.54 30.36
N ARG A 292 -13.04 -0.38 31.31
CA ARG A 292 -12.89 -0.05 32.72
C ARG A 292 -11.41 0.07 33.05
N LEU A 293 -10.97 1.26 33.40
CA LEU A 293 -9.59 1.55 33.73
C LEU A 293 -9.47 1.69 35.25
N PRO A 294 -8.63 0.93 35.94
CA PRO A 294 -8.53 0.92 37.40
C PRO A 294 -8.29 2.30 38.00
N ASN A 295 -7.49 3.13 37.34
CA ASN A 295 -7.07 4.44 37.82
C ASN A 295 -7.76 5.63 37.13
N VAL A 296 -8.50 5.40 36.06
CA VAL A 296 -9.09 6.45 35.21
C VAL A 296 -10.62 6.39 35.18
N GLY A 297 -11.23 5.32 35.65
CA GLY A 297 -12.67 5.16 35.64
C GLY A 297 -13.19 4.47 34.41
N PHE A 298 -14.07 5.12 33.63
CA PHE A 298 -14.68 4.55 32.45
C PHE A 298 -14.28 5.28 31.18
N LEU A 299 -14.03 4.49 30.15
CA LEU A 299 -13.79 4.96 28.81
C LEU A 299 -14.91 4.40 27.90
N TRP A 300 -15.64 5.27 27.23
CA TRP A 300 -16.55 4.87 26.16
C TRP A 300 -15.96 5.21 24.81
N VAL A 301 -15.98 4.24 23.93
CA VAL A 301 -15.54 4.41 22.52
C VAL A 301 -16.74 4.11 21.64
N HIS A 302 -17.08 5.05 20.76
CA HIS A 302 -18.14 4.87 19.78
C HIS A 302 -17.80 5.55 18.45
N GLU A 303 -18.41 5.08 17.36
CA GLU A 303 -18.33 5.67 16.02
C GLU A 303 -19.35 6.81 15.83
#